data_95f11c3acd1b3eb2916c862f92ead529
#
_entry.id   95f11c3acd1b3eb2916c862f92ead529
#
_cell.length_a   1.000
_cell.length_b   1.000
_cell.length_c   1.000
_cell.angle_alpha   90.00
_cell.angle_beta   90.00
_cell.angle_gamma   90.00
#
_symmetry.space_group_name_H-M   'P 1'
#
loop_
_entity.id
_entity.type
_entity.pdbx_description
1 polymer ?
#
loop_
_entity_poly.entity_id
_entity_poly.type
_entity_poly.pdbx_seq_one_letter_code
_entity_poly.pdbx_strand_id
1 'polypeptide(L)'
;DQSVMMGVQTLLNAGTLVGHNIIGYDIPLIQEAYDFDFKGEVLDTLVMSRLFYPHVLDRDYEIRPRGMPERLYGRHSLEAWGHRLKCFKGDFAKQDGAWDTYTPEMLDYCVQDTQVTVQLFELLQRRMNDYA
;
A
#
# COMPACT_ATOMS: atom_id res chain seq x y z
N ASP A 1 -0.47 -9.45 23.35
CA ASP A 1 0.09 -10.62 22.68
C ASP A 1 1.55 -10.38 22.32
N GLN A 2 2.41 -11.33 22.66
CA GLN A 2 3.85 -11.23 22.39
C GLN A 2 4.16 -11.12 20.89
N SER A 3 3.40 -11.80 20.04
CA SER A 3 3.61 -11.73 18.59
C SER A 3 3.39 -10.32 18.06
N VAL A 4 2.34 -9.66 18.54
CA VAL A 4 2.05 -8.27 18.17
C VAL A 4 3.13 -7.34 18.67
N MET A 5 3.57 -7.50 19.93
CA MET A 5 4.62 -6.67 20.52
C MET A 5 5.95 -6.85 19.79
N MET A 6 6.27 -8.07 19.34
CA MET A 6 7.46 -8.33 18.54
C MET A 6 7.37 -7.62 17.18
N GLY A 7 6.18 -7.63 16.56
CA GLY A 7 5.94 -6.92 15.32
C GLY A 7 6.13 -5.41 15.47
N VAL A 8 5.56 -4.82 16.51
CA VAL A 8 5.72 -3.39 16.82
C VAL A 8 7.19 -3.06 17.04
N GLN A 9 7.92 -3.90 17.79
CA GLN A 9 9.34 -3.68 18.03
C GLN A 9 10.17 -3.77 16.74
N THR A 10 9.81 -4.71 15.87
CA THR A 10 10.46 -4.84 14.56
C THR A 10 10.30 -3.54 13.75
N LEU A 11 9.10 -2.97 13.74
CA LEU A 11 8.85 -1.70 13.05
C LEU A 11 9.66 -0.57 13.67
N LEU A 12 9.71 -0.49 15.01
CA LEU A 12 10.48 0.55 15.70
C LEU A 12 11.98 0.48 15.40
N ASN A 13 12.50 -0.73 15.18
CA ASN A 13 13.92 -0.95 14.90
C ASN A 13 14.29 -0.76 13.43
N ALA A 14 13.32 -0.60 12.55
CA ALA A 14 13.59 -0.37 11.12
C ALA A 14 14.21 1.01 10.91
N GLY A 15 15.08 1.13 9.93
CA GLY A 15 15.63 2.42 9.53
C GLY A 15 14.63 3.24 8.71
N THR A 16 13.88 2.56 7.88
CA THR A 16 12.88 3.16 6.98
C THR A 16 11.62 2.31 6.97
N LEU A 17 10.46 2.96 7.06
CA LEU A 17 9.16 2.33 6.87
C LEU A 17 8.57 2.81 5.55
N VAL A 18 8.10 1.86 4.74
CA VAL A 18 7.42 2.14 3.48
C VAL A 18 6.02 1.55 3.54
N GLY A 19 5.03 2.35 3.20
CA GLY A 19 3.66 1.88 3.17
C GLY A 19 2.76 2.77 2.34
N HIS A 20 1.63 2.23 1.92
CA HIS A 20 0.64 2.96 1.15
C HIS A 20 -0.36 3.61 2.10
N ASN A 21 -0.38 4.93 2.15
CA ASN A 21 -1.15 5.73 3.12
C ASN A 21 -0.71 5.45 4.56
N ILE A 22 0.56 5.14 4.77
CA ILE A 22 1.10 4.79 6.08
C ILE A 22 1.06 5.99 7.05
N ILE A 23 1.31 7.20 6.55
CA ILE A 23 1.31 8.42 7.37
C ILE A 23 -0.11 8.76 7.82
N GLY A 24 -1.09 8.60 6.93
CA GLY A 24 -2.48 8.97 7.22
C GLY A 24 -3.27 7.93 7.96
N TYR A 25 -2.85 6.66 7.94
CA TYR A 25 -3.64 5.57 8.49
C TYR A 25 -2.85 4.65 9.42
N ASP A 26 -1.82 3.95 8.92
CA ASP A 26 -1.18 2.87 9.69
C ASP A 26 -0.46 3.38 10.93
N ILE A 27 0.34 4.42 10.80
CA ILE A 27 1.08 4.98 11.94
C ILE A 27 0.13 5.54 13.01
N PRO A 28 -0.86 6.38 12.68
CA PRO A 28 -1.81 6.83 13.68
C PRO A 28 -2.56 5.69 14.36
N LEU A 29 -2.91 4.64 13.62
CA LEU A 29 -3.62 3.48 14.17
C LEU A 29 -2.75 2.73 15.19
N ILE A 30 -1.47 2.52 14.86
CA ILE A 30 -0.53 1.86 15.77
C ILE A 30 -0.28 2.74 17.00
N GLN A 31 -0.16 4.06 16.82
CA GLN A 31 0.04 5.00 17.93
C GLN A 31 -1.15 5.02 18.90
N GLU A 32 -2.36 4.80 18.40
CA GLU A 32 -3.55 4.73 19.25
C GLU A 32 -3.54 3.50 20.16
N ALA A 33 -3.00 2.39 19.68
CA ALA A 33 -2.99 1.11 20.38
C ALA A 33 -1.71 0.85 21.18
N TYR A 34 -0.59 1.43 20.79
CA TYR A 34 0.72 1.16 21.38
C TYR A 34 1.53 2.43 21.50
N ASP A 35 2.55 2.40 22.37
CA ASP A 35 3.53 3.49 22.46
C ASP A 35 4.50 3.35 21.28
N PHE A 36 4.13 4.00 20.17
CA PHE A 36 4.87 3.90 18.92
C PHE A 36 5.41 5.27 18.52
N ASP A 37 6.70 5.47 18.82
CA ASP A 37 7.41 6.71 18.46
C ASP A 37 8.56 6.36 17.52
N PHE A 38 8.21 6.23 16.22
CA PHE A 38 9.19 5.87 15.20
C PHE A 38 10.05 7.06 14.84
N LYS A 39 11.38 6.88 14.93
CA LYS A 39 12.36 7.96 14.69
C LYS A 39 13.02 7.89 13.31
N GLY A 40 12.77 6.85 12.55
CA GLY A 40 13.38 6.66 11.23
C GLY A 40 12.67 7.40 10.11
N GLU A 41 13.02 7.07 8.88
CA GLU A 41 12.41 7.64 7.68
C GLU A 41 11.10 6.92 7.36
N VAL A 42 10.09 7.70 6.97
CA VAL A 42 8.80 7.15 6.51
C VAL A 42 8.58 7.58 5.06
N LEU A 43 8.36 6.61 4.18
CA LEU A 43 8.05 6.84 2.78
C LEU A 43 6.64 6.33 2.48
N ASP A 44 5.76 7.22 2.05
CA ASP A 44 4.36 6.91 1.80
C ASP A 44 4.12 6.82 0.29
N THR A 45 3.86 5.61 -0.19
CA THR A 45 3.68 5.37 -1.62
C THR A 45 2.42 6.02 -2.20
N LEU A 46 1.40 6.28 -1.37
CA LEU A 46 0.24 7.05 -1.83
C LEU A 46 0.64 8.49 -2.17
N VAL A 47 1.39 9.14 -1.28
CA VAL A 47 1.87 10.50 -1.49
C VAL A 47 2.80 10.54 -2.71
N MET A 48 3.74 9.60 -2.79
CA MET A 48 4.67 9.51 -3.91
C MET A 48 3.95 9.29 -5.23
N SER A 49 2.92 8.43 -5.26
CA SER A 49 2.20 8.17 -6.49
C SER A 49 1.43 9.39 -6.99
N ARG A 50 0.84 10.16 -6.08
CA ARG A 50 0.19 11.41 -6.43
C ARG A 50 1.17 12.45 -6.98
N LEU A 51 2.37 12.48 -6.43
CA LEU A 51 3.41 13.41 -6.84
C LEU A 51 4.00 13.06 -8.20
N PHE A 52 4.33 11.78 -8.43
CA PHE A 52 5.04 11.35 -9.62
C PHE A 52 4.13 10.90 -10.78
N TYR A 53 2.85 10.68 -10.51
CA TYR A 53 1.86 10.30 -11.51
C TYR A 53 0.60 11.18 -11.44
N PRO A 54 0.75 12.52 -11.56
CA PRO A 54 -0.41 13.41 -11.44
C PRO A 54 -1.42 13.25 -12.58
N HIS A 55 -0.99 12.70 -13.72
CA HIS A 55 -1.83 12.53 -14.91
C HIS A 55 -2.19 11.06 -15.16
N VAL A 56 -2.28 10.25 -14.09
CA VAL A 56 -2.54 8.82 -14.22
C VAL A 56 -3.91 8.53 -14.85
N LEU A 57 -4.89 9.43 -14.69
CA LEU A 57 -6.20 9.28 -15.32
C LEU A 57 -6.08 9.19 -16.85
N ASP A 58 -5.34 10.12 -17.45
CA ASP A 58 -5.13 10.14 -18.89
C ASP A 58 -4.40 8.89 -19.35
N ARG A 59 -3.42 8.46 -18.56
CA ARG A 59 -2.65 7.24 -18.83
C ARG A 59 -3.55 6.00 -18.79
N ASP A 60 -4.47 5.93 -17.83
CA ASP A 60 -5.39 4.79 -17.71
C ASP A 60 -6.33 4.70 -18.92
N TYR A 61 -6.85 5.81 -19.40
CA TYR A 61 -7.67 5.82 -20.61
C TYR A 61 -6.88 5.45 -21.87
N GLU A 62 -5.62 5.81 -21.93
CA GLU A 62 -4.75 5.48 -23.05
C GLU A 62 -4.37 3.99 -23.05
N ILE A 63 -3.93 3.46 -21.91
CA ILE A 63 -3.43 2.08 -21.78
C ILE A 63 -4.56 1.07 -21.57
N ARG A 64 -5.61 1.45 -20.86
CA ARG A 64 -6.73 0.59 -20.48
C ARG A 64 -6.24 -0.71 -19.83
N PRO A 65 -5.68 -0.65 -18.61
CA PRO A 65 -5.11 -1.84 -17.95
C PRO A 65 -6.12 -2.99 -17.89
N ARG A 66 -5.65 -4.19 -18.22
CA ARG A 66 -6.52 -5.36 -18.33
C ARG A 66 -7.22 -5.66 -17.00
N GLY A 67 -8.54 -5.80 -17.07
CA GLY A 67 -9.36 -6.14 -15.91
C GLY A 67 -9.61 -4.98 -14.95
N MET A 68 -9.07 -3.81 -15.21
CA MET A 68 -9.26 -2.65 -14.35
C MET A 68 -10.59 -1.96 -14.65
N PRO A 69 -11.52 -1.86 -13.67
CA PRO A 69 -12.77 -1.13 -13.86
C PRO A 69 -12.50 0.37 -14.06
N GLU A 70 -13.32 1.03 -14.88
CA GLU A 70 -13.17 2.48 -15.11
C GLU A 70 -13.32 3.30 -13.82
N ARG A 71 -14.08 2.82 -12.84
CA ARG A 71 -14.21 3.52 -11.55
C ARG A 71 -12.88 3.71 -10.84
N LEU A 72 -11.88 2.90 -11.17
CA LEU A 72 -10.54 3.00 -10.59
C LEU A 72 -9.59 3.88 -11.40
N TYR A 73 -9.99 4.30 -12.61
CA TYR A 73 -9.14 5.15 -13.43
C TYR A 73 -8.86 6.47 -12.70
N GLY A 74 -7.61 6.88 -12.70
CA GLY A 74 -7.17 8.08 -12.01
C GLY A 74 -7.00 7.93 -10.49
N ARG A 75 -7.38 6.80 -9.94
CA ARG A 75 -7.23 6.54 -8.51
C ARG A 75 -5.81 6.13 -8.18
N HIS A 76 -5.36 6.50 -6.98
CA HIS A 76 -4.03 6.14 -6.47
C HIS A 76 -4.12 5.07 -5.39
N SER A 77 -5.26 4.41 -5.24
CA SER A 77 -5.43 3.30 -4.29
C SER A 77 -4.52 2.13 -4.65
N LEU A 78 -4.24 1.30 -3.68
CA LEU A 78 -3.44 0.11 -3.91
C LEU A 78 -4.15 -0.88 -4.84
N GLU A 79 -5.50 -0.94 -4.77
CA GLU A 79 -6.31 -1.73 -5.71
C GLU A 79 -6.05 -1.29 -7.16
N ALA A 80 -6.10 0.02 -7.43
CA ALA A 80 -5.84 0.55 -8.76
C ALA A 80 -4.42 0.23 -9.22
N TRP A 81 -3.44 0.41 -8.35
CA TRP A 81 -2.05 0.08 -8.68
C TRP A 81 -1.83 -1.42 -8.88
N GLY A 82 -2.59 -2.27 -8.18
CA GLY A 82 -2.55 -3.71 -8.40
C GLY A 82 -2.89 -4.06 -9.85
N HIS A 83 -3.91 -3.44 -10.41
CA HIS A 83 -4.26 -3.64 -11.82
C HIS A 83 -3.18 -3.11 -12.77
N ARG A 84 -2.67 -1.91 -12.52
CA ARG A 84 -1.63 -1.30 -13.38
C ARG A 84 -0.35 -2.12 -13.39
N LEU A 85 0.03 -2.68 -12.25
CA LEU A 85 1.23 -3.48 -12.08
C LEU A 85 1.00 -4.96 -12.38
N LYS A 86 -0.23 -5.34 -12.75
CA LYS A 86 -0.63 -6.73 -13.06
C LYS A 86 -0.48 -7.67 -11.87
N CYS A 87 -0.74 -7.17 -10.67
CA CYS A 87 -0.74 -7.93 -9.43
C CYS A 87 -1.98 -7.65 -8.59
N PHE A 88 -3.16 -7.62 -9.27
CA PHE A 88 -4.44 -7.41 -8.60
C PHE A 88 -4.67 -8.50 -7.56
N LYS A 89 -5.02 -8.08 -6.34
CA LYS A 89 -5.11 -8.96 -5.17
C LYS A 89 -6.49 -9.56 -4.90
N GLY A 90 -7.45 -9.37 -5.82
CA GLY A 90 -8.78 -9.94 -5.68
C GLY A 90 -9.72 -9.09 -4.83
N ASP A 91 -10.87 -9.68 -4.48
CA ASP A 91 -11.98 -8.96 -3.84
C ASP A 91 -12.21 -9.36 -2.39
N PHE A 92 -11.20 -9.93 -1.71
CA PHE A 92 -11.37 -10.42 -0.34
C PHE A 92 -11.91 -9.33 0.60
N ALA A 93 -11.36 -8.11 0.52
CA ALA A 93 -11.74 -7.02 1.41
C ALA A 93 -13.18 -6.54 1.21
N LYS A 94 -13.83 -6.93 0.09
CA LYS A 94 -15.20 -6.55 -0.24
C LYS A 94 -16.23 -7.58 0.22
N GLN A 95 -15.79 -8.73 0.70
CA GLN A 95 -16.71 -9.77 1.20
C GLN A 95 -17.25 -9.35 2.56
N ASP A 96 -18.55 -9.65 2.78
CA ASP A 96 -19.17 -9.36 4.07
C ASP A 96 -18.47 -10.16 5.18
N GLY A 97 -18.12 -9.49 6.27
CA GLY A 97 -17.48 -10.12 7.41
C GLY A 97 -16.04 -10.56 7.18
N ALA A 98 -15.40 -10.13 6.07
CA ALA A 98 -14.03 -10.55 5.72
C ALA A 98 -13.03 -10.26 6.84
N TRP A 99 -13.22 -9.18 7.59
CA TRP A 99 -12.28 -8.72 8.63
C TRP A 99 -12.76 -9.02 10.05
N ASP A 100 -13.91 -9.70 10.21
CA ASP A 100 -14.49 -9.98 11.54
C ASP A 100 -13.68 -10.98 12.33
N THR A 101 -13.14 -12.01 11.67
CA THR A 101 -12.29 -13.02 12.29
C THR A 101 -11.09 -13.31 11.39
N TYR A 102 -9.99 -13.76 12.01
CA TYR A 102 -8.80 -14.16 11.27
C TYR A 102 -9.08 -15.38 10.40
N THR A 103 -8.63 -15.34 9.14
CA THR A 103 -8.65 -16.47 8.22
C THR A 103 -7.33 -16.55 7.46
N PRO A 104 -6.95 -17.73 6.92
CA PRO A 104 -5.78 -17.82 6.03
C PRO A 104 -5.88 -16.91 4.80
N GLU A 105 -7.10 -16.70 4.26
CA GLU A 105 -7.32 -15.79 3.14
C GLU A 105 -7.02 -14.35 3.50
N MET A 106 -7.33 -13.95 4.73
CA MET A 106 -6.97 -12.62 5.25
C MET A 106 -5.46 -12.42 5.26
N LEU A 107 -4.72 -13.44 5.72
CA LEU A 107 -3.25 -13.38 5.72
C LEU A 107 -2.70 -13.29 4.30
N ASP A 108 -3.21 -14.12 3.39
CA ASP A 108 -2.80 -14.11 1.99
C ASP A 108 -3.05 -12.74 1.35
N TYR A 109 -4.21 -12.14 1.65
CA TYR A 109 -4.55 -10.81 1.16
C TYR A 109 -3.55 -9.77 1.67
N CYS A 110 -3.22 -9.80 2.96
CA CYS A 110 -2.28 -8.85 3.55
C CYS A 110 -0.85 -9.02 2.99
N VAL A 111 -0.41 -10.26 2.78
CA VAL A 111 0.89 -10.54 2.16
C VAL A 111 0.93 -10.01 0.73
N GLN A 112 -0.13 -10.26 -0.04
CA GLN A 112 -0.21 -9.77 -1.41
C GLN A 112 -0.26 -8.25 -1.47
N ASP A 113 -0.95 -7.62 -0.51
CA ASP A 113 -1.01 -6.17 -0.36
C ASP A 113 0.41 -5.58 -0.18
N THR A 114 1.21 -6.23 0.65
CA THR A 114 2.60 -5.85 0.86
C THR A 114 3.42 -6.01 -0.42
N GLN A 115 3.19 -7.08 -1.18
CA GLN A 115 3.88 -7.32 -2.46
C GLN A 115 3.55 -6.24 -3.48
N VAL A 116 2.29 -5.81 -3.56
CA VAL A 116 1.88 -4.71 -4.45
C VAL A 116 2.59 -3.42 -4.04
N THR A 117 2.66 -3.16 -2.73
CA THR A 117 3.35 -1.97 -2.21
C THR A 117 4.83 -1.97 -2.58
N VAL A 118 5.50 -3.12 -2.48
CA VAL A 118 6.91 -3.25 -2.87
C VAL A 118 7.10 -2.94 -4.36
N GLN A 119 6.26 -3.53 -5.21
CA GLN A 119 6.34 -3.28 -6.66
C GLN A 119 6.08 -1.81 -7.01
N LEU A 120 5.09 -1.21 -6.35
CA LEU A 120 4.79 0.20 -6.52
C LEU A 120 5.97 1.07 -6.09
N PHE A 121 6.55 0.77 -4.94
CA PHE A 121 7.69 1.52 -4.42
C PHE A 121 8.88 1.46 -5.39
N GLU A 122 9.16 0.30 -5.94
CA GLU A 122 10.23 0.14 -6.93
C GLU A 122 9.98 0.99 -8.18
N LEU A 123 8.73 1.01 -8.67
CA LEU A 123 8.35 1.85 -9.79
C LEU A 123 8.55 3.34 -9.46
N LEU A 124 8.10 3.75 -8.28
CA LEU A 124 8.21 5.15 -7.86
C LEU A 124 9.66 5.58 -7.68
N GLN A 125 10.53 4.69 -7.17
CA GLN A 125 11.95 4.98 -7.06
C GLN A 125 12.59 5.20 -8.44
N ARG A 126 12.26 4.36 -9.41
CA ARG A 126 12.75 4.55 -10.78
C ARG A 126 12.28 5.88 -11.35
N ARG A 127 11.00 6.21 -11.13
CA ARG A 127 10.42 7.47 -11.60
C ARG A 127 11.10 8.68 -10.93
N MET A 128 11.36 8.59 -9.65
CA MET A 128 12.06 9.64 -8.90
C MET A 128 13.47 9.86 -9.45
N ASN A 129 14.18 8.79 -9.79
CA ASN A 129 15.53 8.87 -10.34
C ASN A 129 15.56 9.56 -11.71
N ASP A 130 14.46 9.45 -12.48
CA ASP A 130 14.35 10.13 -13.78
C ASP A 130 14.31 11.67 -13.63
N TYR A 131 13.95 12.17 -12.45
CA TYR A 131 13.91 13.60 -12.17
C TYR A 131 15.17 14.12 -11.46
N ALA A 132 16.07 13.22 -11.10
CA ALA A 132 17.28 13.58 -10.36
C ALA A 132 18.38 14.19 -11.26
#